data_c2d24d23845407702fa699e14256e4af
#
_entry.id   c2d24d23845407702fa699e14256e4af
#
_cell.length_a   1.000
_cell.length_b   1.000
_cell.length_c   1.000
_cell.angle_alpha   90.00
_cell.angle_beta   90.00
_cell.angle_gamma   90.00
#
_symmetry.space_group_name_H-M   'P 1'
#
loop_
_entity.id
_entity.type
_entity.pdbx_description
1 polymer ?
#
loop_
_entity_poly.entity_id
_entity_poly.type
_entity_poly.pdbx_seq_one_letter_code
_entity_poly.pdbx_strand_id
1 'polypeptide(L)'
;NAKGEVWISEAFKAEDVSEVLKGVKGVINNPEGTGYTAHRDDVVLAGKTGTAEIKATKEDTSGTEIGWFSIFTTDQTAEKPVLIVSMVENVKGIGGSGYVVQKDTEVLNDYFERK
;
A
#
# COMPACT_ATOMS: atom_id res chain seq x y z
N ASN A 1 -4.92 12.92 -21.07
CA ASN A 1 -5.47 12.29 -19.87
C ASN A 1 -6.13 10.96 -20.24
N ALA A 2 -5.63 9.85 -19.69
CA ALA A 2 -6.26 8.56 -19.86
C ALA A 2 -7.61 8.54 -19.13
N LYS A 3 -8.67 8.12 -19.81
CA LYS A 3 -9.97 7.87 -19.19
C LYS A 3 -10.02 6.40 -18.78
N GLY A 4 -10.46 6.13 -17.55
CA GLY A 4 -10.74 4.77 -17.14
C GLY A 4 -11.91 4.20 -17.94
N GLU A 5 -11.79 2.95 -18.36
CA GLU A 5 -12.85 2.19 -19.01
C GLU A 5 -13.27 1.05 -18.10
N VAL A 6 -14.57 0.87 -17.91
CA VAL A 6 -15.08 -0.26 -17.11
C VAL A 6 -15.06 -1.51 -17.99
N TRP A 7 -14.14 -2.41 -17.67
CA TRP A 7 -14.00 -3.68 -18.38
C TRP A 7 -15.03 -4.71 -17.95
N ILE A 8 -15.26 -4.84 -16.64
CA ILE A 8 -16.28 -5.72 -16.06
C ILE A 8 -17.09 -4.89 -15.07
N SER A 9 -18.38 -4.71 -15.34
CA SER A 9 -19.28 -4.04 -14.39
C SER A 9 -19.77 -5.03 -13.33
N GLU A 10 -19.98 -4.55 -12.11
CA GLU A 10 -20.55 -5.31 -10.99
C GLU A 10 -19.81 -6.63 -10.69
N ALA A 11 -18.48 -6.65 -10.89
CA ALA A 11 -17.63 -7.82 -10.63
C ALA A 11 -17.65 -8.24 -9.15
N PHE A 12 -17.81 -7.29 -8.23
CA PHE A 12 -17.88 -7.51 -6.79
C PHE A 12 -19.09 -6.83 -6.20
N LYS A 13 -19.64 -7.42 -5.12
CA LYS A 13 -20.72 -6.78 -4.38
C LYS A 13 -20.17 -5.58 -3.60
N ALA A 14 -20.95 -4.50 -3.53
CA ALA A 14 -20.58 -3.28 -2.81
C ALA A 14 -20.26 -3.54 -1.32
N GLU A 15 -21.00 -4.44 -0.68
CA GLU A 15 -20.77 -4.85 0.71
C GLU A 15 -19.43 -5.53 0.92
N ASP A 16 -18.99 -6.39 -0.02
CA ASP A 16 -17.69 -7.06 0.03
C ASP A 16 -16.55 -6.06 -0.17
N VAL A 17 -16.69 -5.15 -1.12
CA VAL A 17 -15.73 -4.07 -1.35
C VAL A 17 -15.60 -3.18 -0.11
N SER A 18 -16.73 -2.87 0.55
CA SER A 18 -16.74 -2.09 1.80
C SER A 18 -15.98 -2.79 2.92
N GLU A 19 -16.13 -4.11 3.08
CA GLU A 19 -15.38 -4.88 4.08
C GLU A 19 -13.87 -4.91 3.78
N VAL A 20 -13.48 -5.11 2.53
CA VAL A 20 -12.08 -5.05 2.12
C VAL A 20 -11.50 -3.66 2.38
N LEU A 21 -12.26 -2.60 2.06
CA LEU A 21 -11.82 -1.22 2.30
C LEU A 21 -11.56 -0.95 3.79
N LYS A 22 -12.39 -1.45 4.69
CA LYS A 22 -12.14 -1.37 6.15
C LYS A 22 -10.80 -2.00 6.53
N GLY A 23 -10.50 -3.18 5.98
CA GLY A 23 -9.24 -3.88 6.23
C GLY A 23 -8.02 -3.08 5.74
N VAL A 24 -8.04 -2.59 4.51
CA VAL A 24 -6.90 -1.84 3.95
C VAL A 24 -6.76 -0.43 4.55
N LYS A 25 -7.85 0.17 5.03
CA LYS A 25 -7.78 1.37 5.89
C LYS A 25 -7.10 1.05 7.23
N GLY A 26 -7.41 -0.09 7.82
CA GLY A 26 -6.81 -0.55 9.08
C GLY A 26 -5.30 -0.74 8.98
N VAL A 27 -4.79 -1.18 7.83
CA VAL A 27 -3.34 -1.31 7.59
C VAL A 27 -2.61 0.01 7.87
N ILE A 28 -3.21 1.14 7.52
CA ILE A 28 -2.59 2.46 7.62
C ILE A 28 -3.00 3.20 8.91
N ASN A 29 -4.25 3.05 9.36
CA ASN A 29 -4.81 3.92 10.41
C ASN A 29 -4.88 3.23 11.79
N ASN A 30 -4.75 1.91 11.87
CA ASN A 30 -4.63 1.21 13.14
C ASN A 30 -3.15 1.26 13.61
N PRO A 31 -2.87 1.67 14.86
CA PRO A 31 -1.50 1.69 15.40
C PRO A 31 -0.75 0.35 15.30
N GLU A 32 -1.47 -0.77 15.25
CA GLU A 32 -0.90 -2.11 15.03
C GLU A 32 -0.82 -2.51 13.55
N GLY A 33 -1.28 -1.65 12.64
CA GLY A 33 -1.25 -1.89 11.20
C GLY A 33 0.17 -1.90 10.63
N THR A 34 0.42 -2.79 9.68
CA THR A 34 1.76 -2.95 9.07
C THR A 34 2.23 -1.73 8.28
N GLY A 35 1.33 -0.83 7.93
CA GLY A 35 1.62 0.43 7.23
C GLY A 35 1.40 1.68 8.07
N TYR A 36 1.24 1.56 9.39
CA TYR A 36 0.92 2.69 10.26
C TYR A 36 1.92 3.85 10.21
N THR A 37 3.18 3.58 9.90
CA THR A 37 4.19 4.63 9.69
C THR A 37 3.75 5.66 8.64
N ALA A 38 2.93 5.27 7.68
CA ALA A 38 2.39 6.14 6.64
C ALA A 38 1.07 6.84 7.04
N HIS A 39 0.58 6.65 8.27
CA HIS A 39 -0.63 7.30 8.76
C HIS A 39 -0.50 8.82 8.73
N ARG A 40 -1.59 9.49 8.36
CA ARG A 40 -1.70 10.95 8.37
C ARG A 40 -3.05 11.36 8.98
N ASP A 41 -3.03 12.45 9.72
CA ASP A 41 -4.26 13.02 10.32
C ASP A 41 -5.05 13.90 9.33
N ASP A 42 -4.39 14.39 8.28
CA ASP A 42 -4.96 15.32 7.30
C ASP A 42 -5.64 14.65 6.11
N VAL A 43 -5.43 13.34 5.92
CA VAL A 43 -6.02 12.57 4.82
C VAL A 43 -6.20 11.11 5.20
N VAL A 44 -7.32 10.51 4.82
CA VAL A 44 -7.56 9.09 5.06
C VAL A 44 -6.96 8.27 3.94
N LEU A 45 -5.92 7.53 4.27
CA LEU A 45 -5.23 6.62 3.36
C LEU A 45 -5.60 5.17 3.64
N ALA A 46 -5.55 4.36 2.61
CA ALA A 46 -5.65 2.91 2.69
C ALA A 46 -4.47 2.28 1.94
N GLY A 47 -4.08 1.08 2.32
CA GLY A 47 -2.94 0.44 1.69
C GLY A 47 -2.81 -1.03 2.01
N LYS A 48 -1.80 -1.65 1.41
CA LYS A 48 -1.47 -3.06 1.63
C LYS A 48 0.02 -3.26 1.49
N THR A 49 0.61 -3.90 2.49
CA THR A 49 2.00 -4.37 2.45
C THR A 49 2.06 -5.78 1.90
N GLY A 50 3.18 -6.16 1.34
CA GLY A 50 3.45 -7.51 0.89
C GLY A 50 4.93 -7.82 0.89
N THR A 51 5.29 -9.05 1.23
CA THR A 51 6.65 -9.57 1.10
C THR A 51 6.59 -10.89 0.38
N ALA A 52 7.27 -10.98 -0.76
CA ALA A 52 7.35 -12.20 -1.55
C ALA A 52 8.75 -12.80 -1.44
N GLU A 53 8.82 -14.04 -0.96
CA GLU A 53 10.08 -14.79 -0.88
C GLU A 53 10.40 -15.40 -2.24
N ILE A 54 11.63 -15.17 -2.70
CA ILE A 54 12.16 -15.82 -3.92
C ILE A 54 13.03 -16.98 -3.47
N LYS A 55 12.51 -18.18 -3.61
CA LYS A 55 13.22 -19.39 -3.17
C LYS A 55 12.93 -20.59 -4.09
N ALA A 56 13.90 -21.49 -4.19
CA ALA A 56 13.80 -22.67 -5.03
C ALA A 56 12.92 -23.77 -4.41
N THR A 57 12.92 -23.91 -3.08
CA THR A 57 12.11 -24.86 -2.32
C THR A 57 11.52 -24.18 -1.09
N LYS A 58 10.55 -24.85 -0.46
CA LYS A 58 9.90 -24.33 0.76
C LYS A 58 10.89 -24.14 1.91
N GLU A 59 11.90 -24.98 1.98
CA GLU A 59 12.93 -24.99 3.03
C GLU A 59 14.11 -24.07 2.73
N ASP A 60 14.21 -23.55 1.50
CA ASP A 60 15.30 -22.65 1.11
C ASP A 60 15.18 -21.29 1.82
N THR A 61 16.22 -20.92 2.55
CA THR A 61 16.33 -19.62 3.24
C THR A 61 17.36 -18.68 2.61
N SER A 62 18.00 -19.10 1.52
CA SER A 62 19.07 -18.36 0.84
C SER A 62 18.57 -17.30 -0.16
N GLY A 63 17.29 -17.40 -0.55
CA GLY A 63 16.69 -16.49 -1.52
C GLY A 63 16.55 -15.05 -1.04
N THR A 64 16.20 -14.17 -1.97
CA THR A 64 15.87 -12.77 -1.69
C THR A 64 14.40 -12.61 -1.33
N GLU A 65 14.04 -11.46 -0.77
CA GLU A 65 12.67 -11.08 -0.47
C GLU A 65 12.33 -9.79 -1.22
N ILE A 66 11.23 -9.82 -1.97
CA ILE A 66 10.71 -8.62 -2.64
C ILE A 66 9.70 -7.95 -1.70
N GLY A 67 9.95 -6.70 -1.37
CA GLY A 67 9.02 -5.88 -0.59
C GLY A 67 8.08 -5.09 -1.48
N TRP A 68 6.79 -5.11 -1.15
CA TRP A 68 5.73 -4.38 -1.84
C TRP A 68 4.98 -3.48 -0.88
N PHE A 69 4.59 -2.32 -1.37
CA PHE A 69 3.62 -1.47 -0.69
C PHE A 69 2.77 -0.74 -1.72
N SER A 70 1.46 -0.79 -1.54
CA SER A 70 0.52 0.05 -2.27
C SER A 70 -0.25 0.90 -1.27
N ILE A 71 -0.41 2.19 -1.56
CA ILE A 71 -1.12 3.14 -0.72
C ILE A 71 -1.88 4.13 -1.60
N PHE A 72 -3.09 4.50 -1.18
CA PHE A 72 -3.94 5.38 -1.95
C PHE A 72 -4.86 6.23 -1.06
N THR A 73 -5.27 7.38 -1.58
CA THR A 73 -6.32 8.20 -0.98
C THR A 73 -7.68 7.54 -1.17
N THR A 74 -8.47 7.46 -0.11
CA THR A 74 -9.80 6.82 -0.15
C THR A 74 -10.90 7.74 -0.63
N ASP A 75 -10.70 9.06 -0.54
CA ASP A 75 -11.62 10.08 -1.04
C ASP A 75 -11.25 10.45 -2.47
N GLN A 76 -12.09 10.07 -3.42
CA GLN A 76 -11.91 10.38 -4.85
C GLN A 76 -12.08 11.87 -5.17
N THR A 77 -12.69 12.63 -4.26
CA THR A 77 -12.87 14.08 -4.39
C THR A 77 -11.77 14.86 -3.66
N ALA A 78 -10.77 14.17 -3.09
CA ALA A 78 -9.66 14.80 -2.42
C ALA A 78 -8.94 15.79 -3.33
N GLU A 79 -8.51 16.92 -2.78
CA GLU A 79 -7.76 17.93 -3.52
C GLU A 79 -6.45 17.37 -4.13
N LYS A 80 -5.83 16.43 -3.42
CA LYS A 80 -4.60 15.77 -3.84
C LYS A 80 -4.78 14.25 -3.86
N PRO A 81 -5.52 13.69 -4.83
CA PRO A 81 -5.64 12.24 -4.94
C PRO A 81 -4.31 11.62 -5.35
N VAL A 82 -3.98 10.47 -4.77
CA VAL A 82 -2.74 9.76 -5.06
C VAL A 82 -2.92 8.26 -4.94
N LEU A 83 -2.23 7.52 -5.79
CA LEU A 83 -1.97 6.10 -5.67
C LEU A 83 -0.46 5.88 -5.89
N ILE A 84 0.18 5.22 -4.95
CA ILE A 84 1.58 4.79 -5.06
C ILE A 84 1.62 3.27 -4.96
N VAL A 85 2.33 2.64 -5.89
CA VAL A 85 2.66 1.22 -5.84
C VAL A 85 4.17 1.11 -5.95
N SER A 86 4.80 0.57 -4.92
CA SER A 86 6.25 0.47 -4.81
C SER A 86 6.71 -0.96 -4.63
N MET A 87 7.84 -1.26 -5.22
CA MET A 87 8.51 -2.55 -5.10
C MET A 87 10.00 -2.33 -4.86
N VAL A 88 10.57 -3.10 -3.93
CA VAL A 88 12.02 -3.17 -3.71
C VAL A 88 12.44 -4.63 -3.86
N GLU A 89 13.39 -4.89 -4.78
CA GLU A 89 13.77 -6.25 -5.18
C GLU A 89 14.40 -7.08 -4.07
N ASN A 90 15.07 -6.46 -3.10
CA ASN A 90 15.66 -7.19 -1.99
C ASN A 90 15.54 -6.41 -0.69
N VAL A 91 14.59 -6.82 0.14
CA VAL A 91 14.34 -6.25 1.47
C VAL A 91 14.73 -7.22 2.59
N LYS A 92 15.36 -8.34 2.26
CA LYS A 92 15.81 -9.33 3.24
C LYS A 92 16.86 -8.72 4.17
N GLY A 93 16.61 -8.82 5.46
CA GLY A 93 17.52 -8.30 6.48
C GLY A 93 17.48 -6.78 6.70
N ILE A 94 16.67 -6.03 5.94
CA ILE A 94 16.56 -4.56 6.07
C ILE A 94 15.15 -4.09 6.46
N GLY A 95 14.27 -5.01 6.84
CA GLY A 95 12.94 -4.67 7.36
C GLY A 95 11.77 -5.18 6.53
N GLY A 96 11.99 -5.95 5.48
CA GLY A 96 10.92 -6.49 4.64
C GLY A 96 10.10 -5.37 4.00
N SER A 97 8.77 -5.55 3.90
CA SER A 97 7.87 -4.51 3.39
C SER A 97 7.88 -3.23 4.22
N GLY A 98 8.28 -3.28 5.49
CA GLY A 98 8.42 -2.09 6.35
C GLY A 98 9.44 -1.09 5.81
N TYR A 99 10.50 -1.55 5.15
CA TYR A 99 11.44 -0.67 4.46
C TYR A 99 10.75 0.13 3.34
N VAL A 100 9.90 -0.54 2.55
CA VAL A 100 9.14 0.11 1.46
C VAL A 100 8.15 1.13 2.04
N VAL A 101 7.44 0.78 3.11
CA VAL A 101 6.53 1.69 3.82
C VAL A 101 7.26 2.95 4.26
N GLN A 102 8.45 2.81 4.84
CA GLN A 102 9.26 3.95 5.27
C GLN A 102 9.61 4.88 4.11
N LYS A 103 10.03 4.32 2.97
CA LYS A 103 10.39 5.11 1.79
C LYS A 103 9.18 5.83 1.18
N ASP A 104 8.06 5.15 1.05
CA ASP A 104 6.84 5.76 0.54
C ASP A 104 6.28 6.83 1.50
N THR A 105 6.50 6.67 2.80
CA THR A 105 6.12 7.71 3.79
C THR A 105 6.85 9.01 3.53
N GLU A 106 8.14 8.96 3.21
CA GLU A 106 8.92 10.16 2.84
C GLU A 106 8.34 10.84 1.60
N VAL A 107 7.98 10.05 0.57
CA VAL A 107 7.35 10.54 -0.66
C VAL A 107 5.98 11.17 -0.39
N LEU A 108 5.15 10.51 0.41
CA LEU A 108 3.82 11.00 0.77
C LEU A 108 3.87 12.31 1.54
N ASN A 109 4.80 12.43 2.49
CA ASN A 109 4.98 13.67 3.25
C ASN A 109 5.36 14.82 2.32
N ASP A 110 6.30 14.61 1.42
CA ASP A 110 6.69 15.62 0.43
C ASP A 110 5.50 15.99 -0.48
N TYR A 111 4.75 15.00 -0.95
CA TYR A 111 3.59 15.21 -1.83
C TYR A 111 2.48 16.04 -1.16
N PHE A 112 2.09 15.70 0.06
CA PHE A 112 1.01 16.38 0.76
C PHE A 112 1.42 17.74 1.34
N GLU A 113 2.69 17.94 1.65
CA GLU A 113 3.23 19.20 2.17
C GLU A 113 3.54 20.24 1.09
N ARG A 114 3.62 19.83 -0.17
CA ARG A 114 3.78 20.78 -1.28
C ARG A 114 2.54 21.65 -1.46
N LYS A 115 2.79 22.92 -1.56
CA LYS A 115 1.77 23.92 -1.86
C LYS A 115 1.53 24.04 -3.36
#